data_c9f8a62d7049d767f8c6b45a0b42e77e
#
_entry.id   c9f8a62d7049d767f8c6b45a0b42e77e
#
_cell.length_a   1.000
_cell.length_b   1.000
_cell.length_c   1.000
_cell.angle_alpha   90.00
_cell.angle_beta   90.00
_cell.angle_gamma   90.00
#
_symmetry.space_group_name_H-M   'P 1'
#
loop_
_entity.id
_entity.type
_entity.pdbx_description
1 polymer ?
#
loop_
_entity_poly.entity_id
_entity_poly.type
_entity_poly.pdbx_seq_one_letter_code
_entity_poly.pdbx_strand_id
1 'polypeptide(L)'
;MNVVNMVINCRVLESDDVPSYRDIRLESLKLHPEAYGSNYDTERKKSELFFENQIKNQSSENLMIGAFHHSMLVGLCGLITIENDQFSIVQMYVKSAYKGQGIGQALLSKAKSLLLQYQRSGLVLTVYEHNKQALNSYIQAGFQETSRRENEIVMQFVHRP
;
A
#
# COMPACT_ATOMS: atom_id res chain seq x y z
N MET A 1 -6.99 -1.32 -30.64
CA MET A 1 -7.48 -1.36 -29.25
C MET A 1 -7.33 0.02 -28.65
N ASN A 2 -8.44 0.63 -28.30
CA ASN A 2 -8.39 1.96 -27.71
C ASN A 2 -7.92 1.85 -26.27
N VAL A 3 -6.75 2.43 -26.00
CA VAL A 3 -6.30 2.59 -24.61
C VAL A 3 -7.16 3.71 -24.03
N VAL A 4 -8.13 3.32 -23.24
CA VAL A 4 -8.90 4.30 -22.49
C VAL A 4 -7.95 4.82 -21.39
N ASN A 5 -7.61 6.10 -21.47
CA ASN A 5 -6.84 6.75 -20.42
C ASN A 5 -7.66 6.72 -19.13
N MET A 6 -7.32 5.79 -18.24
CA MET A 6 -7.98 5.67 -16.96
C MET A 6 -7.46 6.77 -16.04
N VAL A 7 -8.37 7.58 -15.52
CA VAL A 7 -8.01 8.60 -14.53
C VAL A 7 -8.06 7.96 -13.14
N ILE A 8 -6.90 7.84 -12.52
CA ILE A 8 -6.76 7.30 -11.17
C ILE A 8 -6.42 8.45 -10.22
N ASN A 9 -7.18 8.57 -9.16
CA ASN A 9 -6.91 9.53 -8.10
C ASN A 9 -6.43 8.78 -6.85
N CYS A 10 -5.24 9.12 -6.37
CA CYS A 10 -4.69 8.56 -5.14
C CYS A 10 -4.77 9.60 -4.03
N ARG A 11 -5.34 9.22 -2.90
CA ARG A 11 -5.42 10.09 -1.72
C ARG A 11 -5.41 9.28 -0.43
N VAL A 12 -5.12 9.94 0.67
CA VAL A 12 -5.23 9.33 2.00
C VAL A 12 -6.71 9.12 2.29
N LEU A 13 -7.06 7.95 2.81
CA LEU A 13 -8.43 7.61 3.13
C LEU A 13 -8.93 8.39 4.34
N GLU A 14 -10.19 8.74 4.30
CA GLU A 14 -10.90 9.49 5.33
C GLU A 14 -11.97 8.60 5.98
N SER A 15 -12.59 9.11 7.03
CA SER A 15 -13.57 8.36 7.83
C SER A 15 -14.68 7.73 6.98
N ASP A 16 -15.19 8.44 5.98
CA ASP A 16 -16.25 7.94 5.11
C ASP A 16 -15.80 6.77 4.23
N ASP A 17 -14.48 6.58 4.08
CA ASP A 17 -13.92 5.49 3.26
C ASP A 17 -13.81 4.16 4.01
N VAL A 18 -14.07 4.14 5.32
CA VAL A 18 -13.86 2.95 6.15
C VAL A 18 -14.58 1.71 5.62
N PRO A 19 -15.87 1.78 5.24
CA PRO A 19 -16.53 0.59 4.70
C PRO A 19 -15.88 0.06 3.42
N SER A 20 -15.50 0.95 2.50
CA SER A 20 -14.81 0.56 1.26
C SER A 20 -13.43 -0.03 1.54
N TYR A 21 -12.71 0.54 2.50
CA TYR A 21 -11.42 -0.01 2.92
C TYR A 21 -11.58 -1.45 3.43
N ARG A 22 -12.56 -1.68 4.32
CA ARG A 22 -12.77 -3.02 4.87
C ARG A 22 -13.04 -4.04 3.77
N ASP A 23 -13.90 -3.68 2.82
CA ASP A 23 -14.25 -4.56 1.71
C ASP A 23 -13.02 -4.97 0.89
N ILE A 24 -12.21 -4.00 0.48
CA ILE A 24 -11.04 -4.29 -0.35
C ILE A 24 -9.93 -4.99 0.44
N ARG A 25 -9.75 -4.64 1.72
CA ARG A 25 -8.77 -5.32 2.57
C ARG A 25 -9.10 -6.79 2.74
N LEU A 26 -10.35 -7.11 3.04
CA LEU A 26 -10.80 -8.49 3.20
C LEU A 26 -10.72 -9.25 1.88
N GLU A 27 -11.04 -8.60 0.75
CA GLU A 27 -10.83 -9.17 -0.57
C GLU A 27 -9.38 -9.57 -0.79
N SER A 28 -8.44 -8.70 -0.45
CA SER A 28 -7.01 -8.97 -0.63
C SER A 28 -6.55 -10.19 0.17
N LEU A 29 -7.03 -10.34 1.39
CA LEU A 29 -6.67 -11.48 2.24
C LEU A 29 -7.29 -12.78 1.77
N LYS A 30 -8.51 -12.72 1.26
CA LYS A 30 -9.22 -13.90 0.75
C LYS A 30 -8.60 -14.42 -0.54
N LEU A 31 -8.24 -13.52 -1.45
CA LEU A 31 -7.71 -13.88 -2.77
C LEU A 31 -6.20 -14.17 -2.77
N HIS A 32 -5.46 -13.59 -1.83
CA HIS A 32 -4.00 -13.70 -1.80
C HIS A 32 -3.48 -13.99 -0.39
N PRO A 33 -3.88 -15.14 0.21
CA PRO A 33 -3.48 -15.46 1.58
C PRO A 33 -1.97 -15.60 1.74
N GLU A 34 -1.25 -15.98 0.68
CA GLU A 34 0.20 -16.17 0.70
C GLU A 34 0.99 -14.85 0.69
N ALA A 35 0.34 -13.75 0.34
CA ALA A 35 1.02 -12.46 0.19
C ALA A 35 1.05 -11.63 1.46
N TYR A 36 0.23 -11.99 2.45
CA TYR A 36 0.05 -11.16 3.65
C TYR A 36 0.22 -11.99 4.92
N GLY A 37 0.75 -11.36 5.97
CA GLY A 37 0.92 -12.00 7.27
C GLY A 37 -0.37 -12.18 8.06
N SER A 38 -1.45 -11.50 7.64
CA SER A 38 -2.75 -11.58 8.31
C SER A 38 -3.65 -12.59 7.61
N ASN A 39 -4.61 -13.13 8.36
CA ASN A 39 -5.50 -14.19 7.91
C ASN A 39 -6.92 -13.66 7.72
N TYR A 40 -7.53 -13.99 6.56
CA TYR A 40 -8.89 -13.55 6.23
C TYR A 40 -9.92 -13.95 7.30
N ASP A 41 -9.93 -15.21 7.73
CA ASP A 41 -10.93 -15.70 8.69
C ASP A 41 -10.82 -14.99 10.03
N THR A 42 -9.61 -14.69 10.48
CA THR A 42 -9.37 -13.97 11.72
C THR A 42 -9.79 -12.51 11.58
N GLU A 43 -9.36 -11.85 10.50
CA GLU A 43 -9.60 -10.42 10.32
C GLU A 43 -11.07 -10.10 10.10
N ARG A 44 -11.81 -10.91 9.31
CA ARG A 44 -13.23 -10.65 9.04
C ARG A 44 -14.11 -10.68 10.29
N LYS A 45 -13.66 -11.36 11.33
CA LYS A 45 -14.40 -11.50 12.59
C LYS A 45 -14.18 -10.32 13.54
N LYS A 46 -13.19 -9.49 13.29
CA LYS A 46 -12.92 -8.33 14.13
C LYS A 46 -13.99 -7.27 13.95
N SER A 47 -14.41 -6.67 15.05
CA SER A 47 -15.34 -5.54 15.01
C SER A 47 -14.70 -4.33 14.36
N GLU A 48 -13.38 -4.17 14.53
CA GLU A 48 -12.62 -3.07 13.95
C GLU A 48 -11.23 -3.58 13.53
N LEU A 49 -10.85 -3.31 12.28
CA LEU A 49 -9.50 -3.58 11.79
C LEU A 49 -8.56 -2.46 12.23
N PHE A 50 -7.26 -2.77 12.31
CA PHE A 50 -6.25 -1.80 12.74
C PHE A 50 -6.37 -0.49 11.95
N PHE A 51 -6.36 -0.55 10.61
CA PHE A 51 -6.43 0.67 9.80
C PHE A 51 -7.80 1.32 9.79
N GLU A 52 -8.87 0.60 10.06
CA GLU A 52 -10.18 1.25 10.22
C GLU A 52 -10.12 2.27 11.35
N ASN A 53 -9.49 1.89 12.46
CA ASN A 53 -9.28 2.79 13.60
C ASN A 53 -8.39 3.98 13.21
N GLN A 54 -7.27 3.73 12.53
CA GLN A 54 -6.34 4.78 12.12
C GLN A 54 -6.96 5.77 11.14
N ILE A 55 -7.72 5.28 10.17
CA ILE A 55 -8.42 6.11 9.18
C ILE A 55 -9.47 6.97 9.89
N LYS A 56 -10.28 6.35 10.73
CA LYS A 56 -11.35 7.02 11.47
C LYS A 56 -10.83 8.14 12.35
N ASN A 57 -9.68 7.92 13.00
CA ASN A 57 -9.07 8.88 13.91
C ASN A 57 -8.13 9.85 13.20
N GLN A 58 -8.01 9.77 11.89
CA GLN A 58 -7.15 10.62 11.07
C GLN A 58 -5.70 10.68 11.59
N SER A 59 -5.15 9.49 11.88
CA SER A 59 -3.79 9.35 12.41
C SER A 59 -2.77 9.97 11.47
N SER A 60 -1.80 10.70 12.01
CA SER A 60 -0.64 11.18 11.25
C SER A 60 0.53 10.19 11.29
N GLU A 61 0.43 9.15 12.10
CA GLU A 61 1.48 8.13 12.26
C GLU A 61 1.25 6.94 11.33
N ASN A 62 -0.01 6.60 11.08
CA ASN A 62 -0.38 5.44 10.28
C ASN A 62 -1.46 5.86 9.28
N LEU A 63 -1.12 5.82 8.01
CA LEU A 63 -1.96 6.33 6.94
C LEU A 63 -2.34 5.19 5.98
N MET A 64 -3.52 5.27 5.41
CA MET A 64 -3.89 4.37 4.32
C MET A 64 -4.14 5.21 3.06
N ILE A 65 -3.35 4.97 2.02
CA ILE A 65 -3.57 5.58 0.71
C ILE A 65 -4.51 4.69 -0.08
N GLY A 66 -5.50 5.28 -0.70
CA GLY A 66 -6.39 4.61 -1.64
C GLY A 66 -6.22 5.13 -3.05
N ALA A 67 -6.30 4.23 -4.01
CA ALA A 67 -6.40 4.58 -5.43
C ALA A 67 -7.86 4.43 -5.85
N PHE A 68 -8.40 5.47 -6.46
CA PHE A 68 -9.81 5.53 -6.88
C PHE A 68 -9.91 5.64 -8.40
N HIS A 69 -10.75 4.80 -8.98
CA HIS A 69 -11.23 4.95 -10.35
C HIS A 69 -12.66 5.47 -10.24
N HIS A 70 -12.87 6.74 -10.58
CA HIS A 70 -14.08 7.47 -10.23
C HIS A 70 -14.26 7.41 -8.71
N SER A 71 -15.39 6.94 -8.21
CA SER A 71 -15.65 6.83 -6.77
C SER A 71 -15.31 5.44 -6.20
N MET A 72 -14.82 4.52 -7.04
CA MET A 72 -14.53 3.15 -6.62
C MET A 72 -13.08 3.02 -6.14
N LEU A 73 -12.92 2.49 -4.93
CA LEU A 73 -11.62 2.19 -4.36
C LEU A 73 -11.09 0.91 -5.01
N VAL A 74 -9.94 1.00 -5.70
CA VAL A 74 -9.39 -0.10 -6.50
C VAL A 74 -7.98 -0.52 -6.07
N GLY A 75 -7.35 0.22 -5.17
CA GLY A 75 -6.02 -0.13 -4.67
C GLY A 75 -5.74 0.49 -3.32
N LEU A 76 -4.78 -0.09 -2.60
CA LEU A 76 -4.37 0.32 -1.25
C LEU A 76 -2.85 0.37 -1.13
N CYS A 77 -2.37 1.29 -0.32
CA CYS A 77 -0.98 1.33 0.13
C CYS A 77 -0.96 1.90 1.55
N GLY A 78 -0.70 1.05 2.54
CA GLY A 78 -0.63 1.48 3.93
C GLY A 78 0.76 1.98 4.30
N LEU A 79 0.82 2.98 5.18
CA LEU A 79 2.06 3.54 5.70
C LEU A 79 2.02 3.49 7.22
N ILE A 80 3.03 2.86 7.82
CA ILE A 80 3.19 2.80 9.27
C ILE A 80 4.49 3.48 9.64
N THR A 81 4.44 4.40 10.61
CA THR A 81 5.66 5.04 11.12
C THR A 81 6.52 4.02 11.85
N ILE A 82 7.79 3.96 11.45
CA ILE A 82 8.80 3.11 12.07
C ILE A 82 9.99 3.98 12.51
N GLU A 83 11.02 3.34 13.06
CA GLU A 83 12.23 4.02 13.54
C GLU A 83 12.90 4.87 12.45
N ASN A 84 13.71 5.83 12.86
CA ASN A 84 14.49 6.73 11.99
C ASN A 84 13.62 7.60 11.08
N ASP A 85 12.41 7.95 11.55
CA ASP A 85 11.49 8.82 10.83
C ASP A 85 11.14 8.29 9.44
N GLN A 86 10.94 6.98 9.33
CA GLN A 86 10.56 6.34 8.08
C GLN A 86 9.12 5.83 8.14
N PHE A 87 8.50 5.67 6.98
CA PHE A 87 7.27 4.90 6.83
C PHE A 87 7.61 3.50 6.31
N SER A 88 6.96 2.48 6.89
CA SER A 88 6.94 1.14 6.32
C SER A 88 5.70 0.99 5.45
N ILE A 89 5.89 0.51 4.21
CA ILE A 89 4.76 0.20 3.32
C ILE A 89 4.20 -1.16 3.70
N VAL A 90 2.90 -1.21 3.93
CA VAL A 90 2.16 -2.42 4.25
C VAL A 90 0.87 -2.47 3.46
N GLN A 91 0.27 -3.64 3.34
CA GLN A 91 -1.05 -3.82 2.72
C GLN A 91 -1.14 -3.25 1.28
N MET A 92 -0.05 -3.37 0.52
CA MET A 92 -0.04 -2.95 -0.88
C MET A 92 -0.91 -3.91 -1.70
N TYR A 93 -1.93 -3.37 -2.37
CA TYR A 93 -2.86 -4.18 -3.14
C TYR A 93 -3.49 -3.39 -4.28
N VAL A 94 -3.66 -4.05 -5.43
CA VAL A 94 -4.41 -3.52 -6.56
C VAL A 94 -5.38 -4.61 -7.00
N LYS A 95 -6.65 -4.27 -7.18
CA LYS A 95 -7.67 -5.23 -7.65
C LYS A 95 -7.25 -5.85 -8.97
N SER A 96 -7.53 -7.16 -9.14
CA SER A 96 -7.09 -7.94 -10.31
C SER A 96 -7.51 -7.31 -11.63
N ALA A 97 -8.73 -6.79 -11.72
CA ALA A 97 -9.24 -6.15 -12.93
C ALA A 97 -8.48 -4.88 -13.31
N TYR A 98 -7.70 -4.31 -12.39
CA TYR A 98 -6.98 -3.05 -12.57
C TYR A 98 -5.47 -3.22 -12.65
N LYS A 99 -4.97 -4.45 -12.58
CA LYS A 99 -3.52 -4.71 -12.67
C LYS A 99 -2.98 -4.37 -14.06
N GLY A 100 -1.70 -4.01 -14.12
CA GLY A 100 -1.02 -3.69 -15.37
C GLY A 100 -1.36 -2.31 -15.94
N GLN A 101 -1.98 -1.44 -15.16
CA GLN A 101 -2.42 -0.12 -15.61
C GLN A 101 -1.75 1.02 -14.87
N GLY A 102 -0.65 0.74 -14.16
CA GLY A 102 0.14 1.77 -13.50
C GLY A 102 -0.38 2.22 -12.14
N ILE A 103 -1.40 1.56 -11.60
CA ILE A 103 -2.00 1.96 -10.31
C ILE A 103 -1.02 1.77 -9.16
N GLY A 104 -0.27 0.66 -9.17
CA GLY A 104 0.77 0.43 -8.15
C GLY A 104 1.81 1.53 -8.14
N GLN A 105 2.26 1.98 -9.32
CA GLN A 105 3.21 3.09 -9.42
C GLN A 105 2.58 4.41 -8.96
N ALA A 106 1.30 4.63 -9.23
CA ALA A 106 0.59 5.82 -8.75
C ALA A 106 0.51 5.84 -7.23
N LEU A 107 0.22 4.69 -6.60
CA LEU A 107 0.20 4.55 -5.14
C LEU A 107 1.57 4.84 -4.54
N LEU A 108 2.64 4.29 -5.13
CA LEU A 108 4.01 4.51 -4.65
C LEU A 108 4.41 5.97 -4.83
N SER A 109 4.01 6.59 -5.92
CA SER A 109 4.27 8.02 -6.15
C SER A 109 3.58 8.88 -5.09
N LYS A 110 2.34 8.55 -4.73
CA LYS A 110 1.64 9.24 -3.64
C LYS A 110 2.34 9.04 -2.30
N ALA A 111 2.79 7.82 -2.01
CA ALA A 111 3.54 7.54 -0.79
C ALA A 111 4.80 8.41 -0.70
N LYS A 112 5.54 8.54 -1.80
CA LYS A 112 6.74 9.39 -1.86
C LYS A 112 6.39 10.85 -1.59
N SER A 113 5.28 11.35 -2.13
CA SER A 113 4.86 12.74 -1.91
C SER A 113 4.54 13.01 -0.43
N LEU A 114 4.08 11.99 0.29
CA LEU A 114 3.75 12.13 1.71
C LEU A 114 4.98 12.19 2.61
N LEU A 115 6.15 11.75 2.13
CA LEU A 115 7.40 11.85 2.89
C LEU A 115 7.68 13.31 3.25
N LEU A 116 7.55 14.20 2.28
CA LEU A 116 7.80 15.63 2.50
C LEU A 116 6.75 16.23 3.43
N GLN A 117 5.49 15.92 3.18
CA GLN A 117 4.37 16.44 3.95
C GLN A 117 4.44 16.04 5.43
N TYR A 118 4.84 14.80 5.72
CA TYR A 118 4.89 14.27 7.08
C TYR A 118 6.30 14.24 7.67
N GLN A 119 7.27 14.85 6.97
CA GLN A 119 8.67 14.95 7.43
C GLN A 119 9.27 13.57 7.73
N ARG A 120 9.09 12.65 6.79
CA ARG A 120 9.69 11.32 6.87
C ARG A 120 10.87 11.22 5.90
N SER A 121 11.90 10.47 6.30
CA SER A 121 13.14 10.37 5.53
C SER A 121 13.07 9.36 4.39
N GLY A 122 12.19 8.37 4.48
CA GLY A 122 12.12 7.35 3.45
C GLY A 122 11.01 6.33 3.67
N LEU A 123 10.94 5.40 2.72
CA LEU A 123 9.99 4.30 2.71
C LEU A 123 10.74 2.98 2.79
N VAL A 124 10.27 2.06 3.61
CA VAL A 124 10.83 0.72 3.74
C VAL A 124 9.71 -0.29 3.45
N LEU A 125 10.05 -1.37 2.81
CA LEU A 125 9.13 -2.48 2.59
C LEU A 125 9.87 -3.81 2.62
N THR A 126 9.10 -4.88 2.81
CA THR A 126 9.59 -6.25 2.68
C THR A 126 8.80 -6.93 1.58
N VAL A 127 9.49 -7.63 0.67
CA VAL A 127 8.87 -8.36 -0.43
C VAL A 127 9.49 -9.75 -0.49
N TYR A 128 8.67 -10.76 -0.82
CA TYR A 128 9.18 -12.11 -1.00
C TYR A 128 9.91 -12.24 -2.33
N GLU A 129 11.03 -12.95 -2.31
CA GLU A 129 11.89 -13.15 -3.48
C GLU A 129 11.13 -13.74 -4.67
N HIS A 130 10.19 -14.64 -4.41
CA HIS A 130 9.40 -15.28 -5.48
C HIS A 130 8.35 -14.35 -6.10
N ASN A 131 8.03 -13.24 -5.45
CA ASN A 131 7.07 -12.28 -5.98
C ASN A 131 7.77 -11.33 -6.96
N LYS A 132 8.13 -11.87 -8.13
CA LYS A 132 8.93 -11.15 -9.13
C LYS A 132 8.25 -9.89 -9.65
N GLN A 133 6.93 -9.94 -9.82
CA GLN A 133 6.17 -8.79 -10.33
C GLN A 133 6.24 -7.62 -9.35
N ALA A 134 6.01 -7.87 -8.06
CA ALA A 134 6.10 -6.83 -7.04
C ALA A 134 7.53 -6.30 -6.92
N LEU A 135 8.52 -7.20 -6.89
CA LEU A 135 9.93 -6.84 -6.80
C LEU A 135 10.32 -5.90 -7.94
N ASN A 136 9.94 -6.24 -9.19
CA ASN A 136 10.24 -5.39 -10.35
C ASN A 136 9.54 -4.03 -10.25
N SER A 137 8.31 -3.99 -9.75
CA SER A 137 7.58 -2.73 -9.54
C SER A 137 8.30 -1.82 -8.55
N TYR A 138 8.83 -2.38 -7.47
CA TYR A 138 9.56 -1.60 -6.48
C TYR A 138 10.90 -1.11 -7.02
N ILE A 139 11.63 -1.95 -7.76
CA ILE A 139 12.87 -1.54 -8.42
C ILE A 139 12.59 -0.38 -9.39
N GLN A 140 11.53 -0.50 -10.19
CA GLN A 140 11.12 0.53 -11.13
C GLN A 140 10.78 1.85 -10.42
N ALA A 141 10.23 1.76 -9.21
CA ALA A 141 9.88 2.93 -8.40
C ALA A 141 11.10 3.54 -7.69
N GLY A 142 12.29 2.97 -7.84
CA GLY A 142 13.52 3.51 -7.26
C GLY A 142 13.90 2.93 -5.91
N PHE A 143 13.25 1.86 -5.48
CA PHE A 143 13.64 1.17 -4.26
C PHE A 143 14.88 0.32 -4.50
N GLN A 144 15.73 0.23 -3.48
CA GLN A 144 16.96 -0.55 -3.52
C GLN A 144 16.93 -1.60 -2.40
N GLU A 145 17.45 -2.78 -2.70
CA GLU A 145 17.60 -3.82 -1.69
C GLU A 145 18.63 -3.39 -0.65
N THR A 146 18.26 -3.46 0.63
CA THR A 146 19.17 -3.12 1.74
C THR A 146 19.58 -4.34 2.54
N SER A 147 18.72 -5.35 2.62
CA SER A 147 19.05 -6.60 3.29
C SER A 147 18.19 -7.72 2.76
N ARG A 148 18.62 -8.95 3.03
CA ARG A 148 17.89 -10.14 2.61
C ARG A 148 18.06 -11.19 3.69
N ARG A 149 16.95 -11.80 4.09
CA ARG A 149 16.97 -12.89 5.05
C ARG A 149 16.07 -14.00 4.51
N GLU A 150 16.67 -15.14 4.18
CA GLU A 150 15.99 -16.25 3.54
C GLU A 150 15.33 -15.78 2.24
N ASN A 151 14.01 -15.87 2.13
CA ASN A 151 13.28 -15.47 0.93
C ASN A 151 12.66 -14.06 1.05
N GLU A 152 12.98 -13.32 2.11
CA GLU A 152 12.47 -11.97 2.31
C GLU A 152 13.52 -10.94 1.95
N ILE A 153 13.14 -9.98 1.11
CA ILE A 153 13.98 -8.88 0.67
C ILE A 153 13.46 -7.59 1.28
N VAL A 154 14.32 -6.89 2.02
CA VAL A 154 14.00 -5.56 2.53
C VAL A 154 14.51 -4.53 1.52
N MET A 155 13.63 -3.61 1.14
CA MET A 155 13.94 -2.56 0.18
C MET A 155 13.66 -1.19 0.79
N GLN A 156 14.38 -0.19 0.31
CA GLN A 156 14.26 1.18 0.82
C GLN A 156 14.27 2.18 -0.32
N PHE A 157 13.44 3.20 -0.17
CA PHE A 157 13.50 4.43 -0.96
C PHE A 157 13.81 5.58 -0.02
N VAL A 158 14.88 6.33 -0.30
CA VAL A 158 15.30 7.47 0.52
C VAL A 158 14.98 8.76 -0.23
N HIS A 159 14.28 9.67 0.45
CA HIS A 159 14.02 10.99 -0.10
C HIS A 159 15.33 11.77 -0.14
N ARG A 160 15.69 12.25 -1.34
CA ARG A 160 16.86 13.10 -1.52
C ARG A 160 16.38 14.49 -1.94
N PRO A 161 16.78 15.52 -1.20
CA PRO A 161 16.44 16.90 -1.57
C PRO A 161 17.06 17.31 -2.91
#